data_fc63a22a2f18273743f98a1235be2448
#
_entry.id   fc63a22a2f18273743f98a1235be2448
#
_cell.length_a   1.000
_cell.length_b   1.000
_cell.length_c   1.000
_cell.angle_alpha   90.00
_cell.angle_beta   90.00
_cell.angle_gamma   90.00
#
_symmetry.space_group_name_H-M   'P 1'
#
loop_
_entity.id
_entity.type
_entity.pdbx_description
1 polymer ?
#
loop_
_entity_poly.entity_id
_entity_poly.type
_entity_poly.pdbx_seq_one_letter_code
_entity_poly.pdbx_strand_id
1 'polypeptide(L)'
;AQMRQSSLYGSELSIRGIEVLAQNMTCPGNDDIEMLQRYEYDKSDVQSWAEYIWTSMYANISNANSVLSADLVKQAKDFPYTTYKGEALALRAFMHFDLVRLFTPQYTTTQPQTTGIPYQTEFSLKTPDFESLQKNYDHILADLLEAERLLKVQPIHDYDASTAFMNDRQSHLNLYAVWGTLARVYQTMGEKEKAVAYADSVITKSPYRLKEKTEVVGDLAGVLSEKETLFGIYYADFYSTVSELLQKRTFYQSLDPRSDFMLYYERESLPLDYRTSAYFTQIEAGGQYFYRLSKFTDIYELNNIAGSRPSQLILGINLLRLPEMYYIMAECLLETDPVRARACYNEVRTHRGLSALPEESALTQDLLDLEFFKEYFGEGQQFFRYKRLNQPIPSHDAKTTYPASSKIYVLPIPNSEYANRY
;
A
#
# COMPACT_ATOMS: atom_id res chain seq x y z
N ALA A 1 13.51 6.41 -7.48
CA ALA A 1 13.83 5.44 -8.53
C ALA A 1 14.05 4.01 -7.98
N GLN A 2 14.75 3.86 -6.85
CA GLN A 2 15.09 2.52 -6.32
C GLN A 2 13.93 1.82 -5.61
N MET A 3 12.94 2.52 -5.07
CA MET A 3 11.73 1.91 -4.47
C MET A 3 10.94 1.04 -5.46
N ARG A 4 11.10 1.25 -6.78
CA ARG A 4 10.45 0.43 -7.82
C ARG A 4 11.14 -0.91 -8.10
N GLN A 5 12.22 -1.25 -7.40
CA GLN A 5 12.89 -2.55 -7.54
C GLN A 5 11.91 -3.69 -7.21
N SER A 6 12.11 -4.84 -7.86
CA SER A 6 11.27 -6.02 -7.65
C SER A 6 11.28 -6.50 -6.20
N SER A 7 12.42 -6.39 -5.50
CA SER A 7 12.54 -6.71 -4.07
C SER A 7 11.71 -5.80 -3.15
N LEU A 8 11.19 -4.69 -3.65
CA LEU A 8 10.36 -3.74 -2.92
C LEU A 8 8.98 -3.60 -3.57
N TYR A 9 8.53 -2.35 -3.77
CA TYR A 9 7.20 -2.06 -4.28
C TYR A 9 7.00 -2.44 -5.77
N GLY A 10 8.09 -2.67 -6.52
CA GLY A 10 8.00 -3.15 -7.90
C GLY A 10 7.40 -4.55 -8.04
N SER A 11 7.40 -5.36 -6.98
CA SER A 11 6.79 -6.68 -6.95
C SER A 11 6.46 -7.14 -5.53
N GLU A 12 7.47 -7.31 -4.65
CA GLU A 12 7.31 -8.05 -3.40
C GLU A 12 6.38 -7.37 -2.39
N LEU A 13 6.43 -6.05 -2.27
CA LEU A 13 5.60 -5.26 -1.34
C LEU A 13 4.32 -4.72 -1.98
N SER A 14 3.96 -5.18 -3.16
CA SER A 14 2.73 -4.82 -3.86
C SER A 14 1.94 -6.07 -4.27
N ILE A 15 2.27 -6.67 -5.40
CA ILE A 15 1.44 -7.70 -6.06
C ILE A 15 1.88 -9.14 -5.77
N ARG A 16 3.07 -9.39 -5.23
CA ARG A 16 3.63 -10.74 -5.08
C ARG A 16 3.78 -11.15 -3.61
N GLY A 17 4.91 -10.95 -2.98
CA GLY A 17 5.22 -11.52 -1.67
C GLY A 17 4.22 -11.17 -0.59
N ILE A 18 3.84 -9.89 -0.47
CA ILE A 18 2.87 -9.43 0.54
C ILE A 18 1.43 -9.93 0.25
N GLU A 19 1.05 -10.12 -1.02
CA GLU A 19 -0.25 -10.71 -1.38
C GLU A 19 -0.28 -12.21 -1.14
N VAL A 20 0.86 -12.90 -1.28
CA VAL A 20 1.02 -14.31 -0.89
C VAL A 20 0.90 -14.47 0.63
N LEU A 21 1.54 -13.58 1.42
CA LEU A 21 1.37 -13.56 2.87
C LEU A 21 -0.08 -13.28 3.29
N ALA A 22 -0.81 -12.46 2.54
CA ALA A 22 -2.23 -12.23 2.76
C ALA A 22 -3.13 -13.39 2.29
N GLN A 23 -2.57 -14.46 1.71
CA GLN A 23 -3.28 -15.59 1.10
C GLN A 23 -4.17 -15.19 -0.09
N ASN A 24 -3.97 -14.01 -0.66
CA ASN A 24 -4.73 -13.53 -1.80
C ASN A 24 -4.26 -14.12 -3.13
N MET A 25 -2.96 -14.41 -3.21
CA MET A 25 -2.30 -14.96 -4.39
C MET A 25 -1.59 -16.26 -4.04
N THR A 26 -1.50 -17.16 -5.01
CA THR A 26 -0.76 -18.41 -4.93
C THR A 26 -0.03 -18.68 -6.24
N CYS A 27 1.01 -19.50 -6.19
CA CYS A 27 1.72 -19.98 -7.37
C CYS A 27 2.04 -21.48 -7.20
N PRO A 28 1.07 -22.36 -7.51
CA PRO A 28 1.24 -23.78 -7.32
C PRO A 28 2.46 -24.32 -8.09
N GLY A 29 3.29 -25.10 -7.39
CA GLY A 29 4.52 -25.68 -7.95
C GLY A 29 5.72 -24.73 -7.96
N ASN A 30 5.62 -23.58 -7.29
CA ASN A 30 6.76 -22.72 -6.97
C ASN A 30 7.08 -22.85 -5.48
N ASP A 31 8.14 -23.60 -5.15
CA ASP A 31 8.48 -23.94 -3.77
C ASP A 31 8.70 -22.70 -2.90
N ASP A 32 9.36 -21.66 -3.40
CA ASP A 32 9.65 -20.43 -2.66
C ASP A 32 8.36 -19.71 -2.26
N ILE A 33 7.40 -19.61 -3.19
CA ILE A 33 6.08 -19.00 -2.94
C ILE A 33 5.28 -19.84 -1.97
N GLU A 34 5.31 -21.16 -2.11
CA GLU A 34 4.60 -22.07 -1.20
C GLU A 34 5.17 -22.03 0.22
N MET A 35 6.51 -21.91 0.39
CA MET A 35 7.13 -21.73 1.69
C MET A 35 6.68 -20.40 2.33
N LEU A 36 6.68 -19.32 1.55
CA LEU A 36 6.20 -18.02 2.00
C LEU A 36 4.72 -18.06 2.40
N GLN A 37 3.89 -18.73 1.61
CA GLN A 37 2.46 -18.92 1.85
C GLN A 37 2.17 -19.73 3.12
N ARG A 38 3.04 -20.68 3.47
CA ARG A 38 2.97 -21.46 4.72
C ARG A 38 3.64 -20.78 5.92
N TYR A 39 4.16 -19.56 5.75
CA TYR A 39 4.88 -18.80 6.78
C TYR A 39 6.10 -19.56 7.35
N GLU A 40 6.82 -20.26 6.48
CA GLU A 40 8.02 -21.03 6.82
C GLU A 40 9.25 -20.11 6.86
N TYR A 41 9.26 -19.17 7.79
CA TYR A 41 10.28 -18.12 7.92
C TYR A 41 11.66 -18.64 8.37
N ASP A 42 11.76 -19.90 8.75
CA ASP A 42 13.00 -20.58 9.05
C ASP A 42 13.74 -21.11 7.79
N LYS A 43 13.09 -21.12 6.64
CA LYS A 43 13.70 -21.55 5.37
C LYS A 43 14.62 -20.48 4.79
N SER A 44 15.76 -20.93 4.23
CA SER A 44 16.80 -20.06 3.67
C SER A 44 16.28 -19.09 2.61
N ASP A 45 15.38 -19.56 1.74
CA ASP A 45 14.87 -18.77 0.62
C ASP A 45 13.94 -17.66 1.12
N VAL A 46 13.09 -17.95 2.13
CA VAL A 46 12.24 -16.96 2.79
C VAL A 46 13.07 -15.97 3.61
N GLN A 47 14.13 -16.44 4.29
CA GLN A 47 15.06 -15.55 5.00
C GLN A 47 15.76 -14.61 4.02
N SER A 48 16.25 -15.13 2.89
CA SER A 48 16.87 -14.33 1.83
C SER A 48 15.89 -13.30 1.26
N TRP A 49 14.64 -13.69 1.02
CA TRP A 49 13.58 -12.76 0.59
C TRP A 49 13.36 -11.62 1.59
N ALA A 50 13.27 -11.93 2.88
CA ALA A 50 13.14 -10.91 3.93
C ALA A 50 14.37 -10.01 4.02
N GLU A 51 15.58 -10.58 3.87
CA GLU A 51 16.84 -9.83 3.87
C GLU A 51 16.94 -8.87 2.68
N TYR A 52 16.50 -9.27 1.48
CA TYR A 52 16.45 -8.37 0.32
C TYR A 52 15.51 -7.18 0.54
N ILE A 53 14.35 -7.39 1.17
CA ILE A 53 13.45 -6.29 1.53
C ILE A 53 14.15 -5.34 2.53
N TRP A 54 14.71 -5.89 3.60
CA TRP A 54 15.40 -5.13 4.65
C TRP A 54 16.52 -4.27 4.07
N THR A 55 17.46 -4.89 3.39
CA THR A 55 18.66 -4.20 2.85
C THR A 55 18.30 -3.18 1.79
N SER A 56 17.38 -3.51 0.88
CA SER A 56 16.91 -2.58 -0.15
C SER A 56 16.18 -1.38 0.46
N MET A 57 15.40 -1.59 1.51
CA MET A 57 14.67 -0.52 2.19
C MET A 57 15.65 0.44 2.89
N TYR A 58 16.64 -0.08 3.65
CA TYR A 58 17.66 0.76 4.29
C TYR A 58 18.56 1.48 3.28
N ALA A 59 18.86 0.88 2.12
CA ALA A 59 19.55 1.57 1.04
C ALA A 59 18.76 2.78 0.52
N ASN A 60 17.42 2.65 0.40
CA ASN A 60 16.55 3.78 0.01
C ASN A 60 16.45 4.84 1.13
N ILE A 61 16.40 4.44 2.39
CA ILE A 61 16.45 5.34 3.55
C ILE A 61 17.77 6.13 3.56
N SER A 62 18.90 5.46 3.26
CA SER A 62 20.19 6.13 3.12
C SER A 62 20.18 7.20 2.03
N ASN A 63 19.52 6.94 0.89
CA ASN A 63 19.36 7.95 -0.16
C ASN A 63 18.53 9.15 0.31
N ALA A 64 17.45 8.94 1.07
CA ALA A 64 16.68 10.03 1.66
C ALA A 64 17.55 10.85 2.64
N ASN A 65 18.35 10.18 3.47
CA ASN A 65 19.28 10.83 4.39
C ASN A 65 20.39 11.61 3.65
N SER A 66 20.87 11.11 2.50
CA SER A 66 21.81 11.84 1.66
C SER A 66 21.22 13.17 1.19
N VAL A 67 19.95 13.19 0.76
CA VAL A 67 19.27 14.44 0.40
C VAL A 67 19.16 15.37 1.61
N LEU A 68 18.76 14.85 2.77
CA LEU A 68 18.61 15.62 4.02
C LEU A 68 19.95 16.19 4.54
N SER A 69 21.07 15.55 4.22
CA SER A 69 22.42 15.99 4.63
C SER A 69 23.01 17.08 3.74
N ALA A 70 22.47 17.28 2.52
CA ALA A 70 22.94 18.30 1.60
C ALA A 70 22.73 19.71 2.18
N ASP A 71 23.76 20.56 2.16
CA ASP A 71 23.73 21.88 2.82
C ASP A 71 22.56 22.76 2.41
N LEU A 72 22.21 22.76 1.11
CA LEU A 72 21.08 23.53 0.58
C LEU A 72 19.74 23.06 1.15
N VAL A 73 19.57 21.75 1.38
CA VAL A 73 18.35 21.15 1.94
C VAL A 73 18.34 21.28 3.46
N LYS A 74 19.48 21.01 4.11
CA LYS A 74 19.63 21.09 5.57
C LYS A 74 19.29 22.48 6.10
N GLN A 75 19.72 23.53 5.40
CA GLN A 75 19.53 24.92 5.75
C GLN A 75 18.33 25.58 5.04
N ALA A 76 17.48 24.77 4.39
CA ALA A 76 16.40 25.27 3.57
C ALA A 76 15.43 26.15 4.35
N LYS A 77 15.17 27.34 3.79
CA LYS A 77 14.17 28.30 4.28
C LYS A 77 13.08 28.55 3.25
N ASP A 78 13.41 28.37 1.97
CA ASP A 78 12.55 28.73 0.84
C ASP A 78 12.37 27.56 -0.14
N PHE A 79 11.36 27.67 -1.00
CA PHE A 79 11.15 26.78 -2.14
C PHE A 79 12.33 26.86 -3.11
N PRO A 80 12.75 25.75 -3.80
CA PRO A 80 12.16 24.40 -3.70
C PRO A 80 12.75 23.52 -2.59
N TYR A 81 13.76 24.00 -1.88
CA TYR A 81 14.52 23.18 -0.93
C TYR A 81 13.73 22.76 0.31
N THR A 82 12.77 23.59 0.77
CA THR A 82 11.84 23.23 1.84
C THR A 82 10.95 22.05 1.42
N THR A 83 10.53 22.04 0.15
CA THR A 83 9.75 20.92 -0.41
C THR A 83 10.59 19.65 -0.50
N TYR A 84 11.83 19.74 -1.00
CA TYR A 84 12.73 18.58 -1.02
C TYR A 84 12.99 18.01 0.36
N LYS A 85 13.15 18.87 1.36
CA LYS A 85 13.33 18.45 2.75
C LYS A 85 12.08 17.76 3.28
N GLY A 86 10.91 18.33 3.07
CA GLY A 86 9.64 17.76 3.50
C GLY A 86 9.37 16.39 2.86
N GLU A 87 9.54 16.27 1.54
CA GLU A 87 9.38 15.00 0.83
C GLU A 87 10.40 13.94 1.24
N ALA A 88 11.65 14.32 1.49
CA ALA A 88 12.68 13.38 1.94
C ALA A 88 12.43 12.85 3.36
N LEU A 89 11.96 13.72 4.29
CA LEU A 89 11.53 13.30 5.63
C LEU A 89 10.33 12.35 5.54
N ALA A 90 9.33 12.69 4.72
CA ALA A 90 8.17 11.86 4.53
C ALA A 90 8.51 10.49 3.93
N LEU A 91 9.42 10.44 2.93
CA LEU A 91 9.92 9.18 2.36
C LEU A 91 10.65 8.33 3.39
N ARG A 92 11.50 8.95 4.22
CA ARG A 92 12.20 8.26 5.31
C ARG A 92 11.23 7.64 6.29
N ALA A 93 10.25 8.40 6.72
CA ALA A 93 9.21 7.94 7.64
C ALA A 93 8.36 6.82 7.02
N PHE A 94 7.93 6.96 5.76
CA PHE A 94 7.14 5.97 5.05
C PHE A 94 7.86 4.62 4.97
N MET A 95 9.14 4.63 4.60
CA MET A 95 9.94 3.41 4.50
C MET A 95 10.20 2.76 5.86
N HIS A 96 10.51 3.54 6.90
CA HIS A 96 10.65 2.99 8.25
C HIS A 96 9.33 2.45 8.78
N PHE A 97 8.20 3.08 8.47
CA PHE A 97 6.88 2.60 8.86
C PHE A 97 6.59 1.23 8.23
N ASP A 98 6.93 1.03 6.96
CA ASP A 98 6.77 -0.28 6.32
C ASP A 98 7.70 -1.33 6.91
N LEU A 99 8.95 -0.99 7.23
CA LEU A 99 9.85 -1.88 7.97
C LEU A 99 9.28 -2.26 9.35
N VAL A 100 8.76 -1.29 10.11
CA VAL A 100 8.11 -1.55 11.39
C VAL A 100 6.92 -2.50 11.19
N ARG A 101 6.05 -2.24 10.22
CA ARG A 101 4.90 -3.10 9.95
C ARG A 101 5.28 -4.53 9.54
N LEU A 102 6.43 -4.74 8.92
CA LEU A 102 6.90 -6.06 8.48
C LEU A 102 7.65 -6.81 9.59
N PHE A 103 8.57 -6.14 10.28
CA PHE A 103 9.58 -6.79 11.12
C PHE A 103 9.34 -6.68 12.62
N THR A 104 8.27 -6.02 13.07
CA THR A 104 7.93 -5.92 14.50
C THR A 104 6.55 -6.49 14.79
N PRO A 105 6.23 -6.82 16.05
CA PRO A 105 4.87 -7.15 16.44
C PRO A 105 3.88 -6.01 16.20
N GLN A 106 2.60 -6.33 16.26
CA GLN A 106 1.52 -5.36 16.12
C GLN A 106 1.52 -4.38 17.31
N TYR A 107 1.40 -3.08 17.04
CA TYR A 107 1.58 -2.02 18.01
C TYR A 107 0.59 -2.08 19.20
N THR A 108 -0.72 -2.21 18.91
CA THR A 108 -1.78 -2.12 19.94
C THR A 108 -1.88 -3.34 20.87
N THR A 109 -1.28 -4.48 20.50
CA THR A 109 -1.30 -5.72 21.30
C THR A 109 0.04 -6.02 21.97
N THR A 110 1.01 -5.11 21.85
CA THR A 110 2.38 -5.32 22.29
C THR A 110 2.82 -4.23 23.28
N GLN A 111 3.81 -4.53 24.13
CA GLN A 111 4.34 -3.56 25.07
C GLN A 111 5.17 -2.48 24.33
N PRO A 112 5.06 -1.21 24.70
CA PRO A 112 5.79 -0.11 24.04
C PRO A 112 7.30 -0.29 24.01
N GLN A 113 7.88 -0.98 25.01
CA GLN A 113 9.31 -1.26 25.16
C GLN A 113 9.80 -2.45 24.34
N THR A 114 8.90 -3.19 23.67
CA THR A 114 9.28 -4.27 22.77
C THR A 114 10.27 -3.77 21.74
N THR A 115 11.27 -4.58 21.44
CA THR A 115 12.30 -4.25 20.46
C THR A 115 11.66 -3.98 19.10
N GLY A 116 11.94 -2.83 18.54
CA GLY A 116 11.57 -2.40 17.21
C GLY A 116 12.70 -2.64 16.20
N ILE A 117 12.95 -1.65 15.37
CA ILE A 117 14.00 -1.66 14.35
C ILE A 117 14.98 -0.51 14.58
N PRO A 118 16.19 -0.53 13.98
CA PRO A 118 17.06 0.64 13.91
C PRO A 118 16.39 1.77 13.13
N TYR A 119 16.35 2.99 13.67
CA TYR A 119 15.83 4.15 12.95
C TYR A 119 17.00 5.00 12.44
N GLN A 120 17.27 4.93 11.13
CA GLN A 120 18.42 5.61 10.51
C GLN A 120 18.07 7.03 10.11
N THR A 121 18.68 8.01 10.81
CA THR A 121 18.45 9.44 10.58
C THR A 121 19.61 10.13 9.86
N GLU A 122 20.75 9.47 9.73
CA GLU A 122 21.98 10.06 9.19
C GLU A 122 22.44 9.34 7.92
N PHE A 123 23.03 10.08 7.00
CA PHE A 123 23.80 9.50 5.89
C PHE A 123 25.19 9.14 6.39
N SER A 124 25.34 7.96 6.93
CA SER A 124 26.60 7.46 7.50
C SER A 124 26.72 5.94 7.35
N LEU A 125 27.95 5.42 7.53
CA LEU A 125 28.20 3.98 7.60
C LEU A 125 27.93 3.40 9.01
N LYS A 126 27.62 4.26 9.98
CA LYS A 126 27.29 3.81 11.32
C LYS A 126 25.88 3.25 11.34
N THR A 127 25.76 2.00 11.76
CA THR A 127 24.46 1.34 11.98
C THR A 127 23.90 1.78 13.34
N PRO A 128 22.68 2.38 13.39
CA PRO A 128 22.06 2.74 14.67
C PRO A 128 21.63 1.48 15.44
N ASP A 129 21.52 1.62 16.76
CA ASP A 129 21.05 0.55 17.62
C ASP A 129 19.57 0.24 17.38
N PHE A 130 19.16 -0.95 17.78
CA PHE A 130 17.74 -1.27 17.88
C PHE A 130 17.09 -0.39 18.94
N GLU A 131 15.95 0.18 18.60
CA GLU A 131 15.17 1.00 19.50
C GLU A 131 13.90 0.26 19.96
N SER A 132 13.18 0.82 20.92
CA SER A 132 11.86 0.29 21.25
C SER A 132 10.85 0.60 20.14
N LEU A 133 9.82 -0.24 20.03
CA LEU A 133 8.72 -0.05 19.10
C LEU A 133 8.09 1.35 19.24
N GLN A 134 7.90 1.81 20.49
CA GLN A 134 7.39 3.16 20.75
C GLN A 134 8.28 4.24 20.13
N LYS A 135 9.60 4.16 20.35
CA LYS A 135 10.53 5.14 19.74
C LYS A 135 10.51 5.12 18.23
N ASN A 136 10.35 3.96 17.60
CA ASN A 136 10.20 3.91 16.16
C ASN A 136 8.98 4.72 15.68
N TYR A 137 7.82 4.58 16.35
CA TYR A 137 6.65 5.39 16.02
C TYR A 137 6.84 6.87 16.34
N ASP A 138 7.52 7.20 17.43
CA ASP A 138 7.83 8.60 17.78
C ASP A 138 8.69 9.26 16.68
N HIS A 139 9.70 8.56 16.15
CA HIS A 139 10.52 9.05 15.04
C HIS A 139 9.74 9.18 13.74
N ILE A 140 8.92 8.17 13.40
CA ILE A 140 8.04 8.21 12.21
C ILE A 140 7.13 9.42 12.27
N LEU A 141 6.49 9.65 13.42
CA LEU A 141 5.60 10.80 13.61
C LEU A 141 6.37 12.12 13.58
N ALA A 142 7.56 12.20 14.18
CA ALA A 142 8.38 13.41 14.16
C ALA A 142 8.76 13.81 12.72
N ASP A 143 9.18 12.85 11.89
CA ASP A 143 9.50 13.09 10.48
C ASP A 143 8.28 13.52 9.67
N LEU A 144 7.13 12.85 9.85
CA LEU A 144 5.90 13.19 9.13
C LEU A 144 5.33 14.56 9.54
N LEU A 145 5.36 14.91 10.82
CA LEU A 145 4.88 16.20 11.31
C LEU A 145 5.80 17.36 10.86
N GLU A 146 7.10 17.13 10.82
CA GLU A 146 8.01 18.13 10.27
C GLU A 146 7.85 18.25 8.75
N ALA A 147 7.62 17.14 8.03
CA ALA A 147 7.30 17.15 6.61
C ALA A 147 6.00 17.93 6.36
N GLU A 148 4.95 17.69 7.15
CA GLU A 148 3.70 18.46 7.09
C GLU A 148 3.96 19.96 7.26
N ARG A 149 4.73 20.36 8.28
CA ARG A 149 5.05 21.76 8.54
C ARG A 149 5.75 22.42 7.35
N LEU A 150 6.72 21.73 6.74
CA LEU A 150 7.47 22.24 5.60
C LEU A 150 6.62 22.34 4.33
N LEU A 151 5.78 21.34 4.07
CA LEU A 151 4.97 21.26 2.86
C LEU A 151 3.73 22.17 2.90
N LYS A 152 3.28 22.57 4.10
CA LYS A 152 2.17 23.55 4.24
C LYS A 152 2.53 24.95 3.77
N VAL A 153 3.80 25.30 3.72
CA VAL A 153 4.27 26.64 3.32
C VAL A 153 4.01 26.92 1.84
N GLN A 154 3.93 25.87 1.03
CA GLN A 154 3.51 25.99 -0.37
C GLN A 154 2.51 24.87 -0.70
N PRO A 155 1.21 25.18 -0.62
CA PRO A 155 0.21 24.26 -1.11
C PRO A 155 0.40 24.02 -2.61
N ILE A 156 0.43 22.75 -2.98
CA ILE A 156 0.74 22.21 -4.31
C ILE A 156 -0.26 22.64 -5.41
N HIS A 157 -1.22 23.48 -5.09
CA HIS A 157 -2.31 23.87 -5.99
C HIS A 157 -2.00 25.01 -6.94
N ASP A 158 -0.98 25.81 -6.64
CA ASP A 158 -0.51 26.81 -7.60
C ASP A 158 0.45 26.10 -8.58
N TYR A 159 -0.14 25.25 -9.40
CA TYR A 159 0.53 24.69 -10.56
C TYR A 159 0.99 25.82 -11.48
N ASP A 160 2.18 26.31 -11.25
CA ASP A 160 2.94 26.86 -12.34
C ASP A 160 3.46 25.67 -13.16
N ALA A 161 2.69 25.30 -14.18
CA ALA A 161 3.01 24.21 -15.10
C ALA A 161 4.36 24.42 -15.83
N SER A 162 5.05 25.51 -15.54
CA SER A 162 6.35 25.86 -16.14
C SER A 162 7.50 25.02 -15.59
N THR A 163 7.34 24.32 -14.46
CA THR A 163 8.41 23.47 -13.90
C THR A 163 8.01 22.01 -13.88
N ALA A 164 8.83 21.15 -14.53
CA ALA A 164 8.64 19.69 -14.54
C ALA A 164 8.54 19.08 -13.11
N PHE A 165 9.12 19.74 -12.11
CA PHE A 165 9.06 19.34 -10.70
C PHE A 165 7.63 19.42 -10.11
N MET A 166 6.82 20.35 -10.58
CA MET A 166 5.44 20.53 -10.08
C MET A 166 4.42 19.66 -10.83
N ASN A 167 4.83 18.93 -11.85
CA ASN A 167 3.99 17.98 -12.56
C ASN A 167 3.94 16.64 -11.80
N ASP A 168 2.86 15.89 -12.04
CA ASP A 168 2.72 14.51 -11.56
C ASP A 168 2.93 14.33 -10.04
N ARG A 169 2.39 15.28 -9.28
CA ARG A 169 2.56 15.36 -7.81
C ARG A 169 2.05 14.12 -7.07
N GLN A 170 1.21 13.30 -7.67
CA GLN A 170 0.82 11.98 -7.16
C GLN A 170 1.99 10.97 -7.14
N SER A 171 3.09 11.26 -7.84
CA SER A 171 4.33 10.47 -7.76
C SER A 171 5.31 10.97 -6.70
N HIS A 172 4.92 11.97 -5.91
CA HIS A 172 5.68 12.57 -4.82
C HIS A 172 4.94 12.44 -3.50
N LEU A 173 5.67 12.39 -2.39
CA LEU A 173 5.07 12.49 -1.06
C LEU A 173 4.71 13.96 -0.75
N ASN A 174 3.69 14.44 -1.44
CA ASN A 174 3.11 15.77 -1.28
C ASN A 174 2.39 15.91 0.08
N LEU A 175 1.89 17.10 0.41
CA LEU A 175 1.20 17.36 1.67
C LEU A 175 0.05 16.40 1.96
N TYR A 176 -0.77 16.08 0.95
CA TYR A 176 -1.92 15.18 1.13
C TYR A 176 -1.49 13.72 1.30
N ALA A 177 -0.41 13.32 0.65
CA ALA A 177 0.22 12.04 0.88
C ALA A 177 0.79 11.92 2.31
N VAL A 178 1.36 13.01 2.84
CA VAL A 178 1.81 13.07 4.24
C VAL A 178 0.62 12.95 5.20
N TRP A 179 -0.48 13.67 4.95
CA TRP A 179 -1.69 13.54 5.77
C TRP A 179 -2.29 12.13 5.71
N GLY A 180 -2.37 11.54 4.51
CA GLY A 180 -2.84 10.16 4.35
C GLY A 180 -1.93 9.16 5.06
N THR A 181 -0.61 9.36 5.03
CA THR A 181 0.34 8.52 5.77
C THR A 181 0.17 8.70 7.28
N LEU A 182 0.00 9.93 7.78
CA LEU A 182 -0.32 10.19 9.19
C LEU A 182 -1.62 9.52 9.63
N ALA A 183 -2.67 9.57 8.80
CA ALA A 183 -3.92 8.87 9.08
C ALA A 183 -3.71 7.36 9.23
N ARG A 184 -2.94 6.73 8.32
CA ARG A 184 -2.57 5.31 8.36
C ARG A 184 -1.72 4.95 9.58
N VAL A 185 -0.73 5.79 9.93
CA VAL A 185 0.12 5.60 11.11
C VAL A 185 -0.71 5.68 12.40
N TYR A 186 -1.51 6.73 12.56
CA TYR A 186 -2.36 6.89 13.74
C TYR A 186 -3.41 5.78 13.85
N GLN A 187 -4.01 5.34 12.74
CA GLN A 187 -4.89 4.18 12.77
C GLN A 187 -4.15 2.91 13.23
N THR A 188 -2.92 2.69 12.78
CA THR A 188 -2.10 1.55 13.21
C THR A 188 -1.75 1.60 14.69
N MET A 189 -1.59 2.79 15.24
CA MET A 189 -1.35 3.02 16.68
C MET A 189 -2.64 2.94 17.53
N GLY A 190 -3.81 2.87 16.92
CA GLY A 190 -5.10 2.92 17.63
C GLY A 190 -5.56 4.31 18.04
N GLU A 191 -4.87 5.36 17.58
CA GLU A 191 -5.18 6.77 17.84
C GLU A 191 -6.32 7.25 16.90
N LYS A 192 -7.53 6.72 17.13
CA LYS A 192 -8.69 6.84 16.22
C LYS A 192 -9.03 8.30 15.89
N GLU A 193 -9.02 9.19 16.85
CA GLU A 193 -9.39 10.60 16.66
C GLU A 193 -8.42 11.34 15.74
N LYS A 194 -7.12 11.07 15.90
CA LYS A 194 -6.08 11.66 15.03
C LYS A 194 -6.13 11.07 13.63
N ALA A 195 -6.36 9.76 13.51
CA ALA A 195 -6.53 9.09 12.22
C ALA A 195 -7.69 9.71 11.43
N VAL A 196 -8.85 9.91 12.09
CA VAL A 196 -10.03 10.57 11.50
C VAL A 196 -9.70 12.01 11.09
N ALA A 197 -9.04 12.79 11.95
CA ALA A 197 -8.73 14.19 11.65
C ALA A 197 -7.85 14.35 10.41
N TYR A 198 -6.83 13.49 10.24
CA TYR A 198 -5.97 13.53 9.06
C TYR A 198 -6.67 12.99 7.81
N ALA A 199 -7.42 11.89 7.91
CA ALA A 199 -8.19 11.35 6.79
C ALA A 199 -9.24 12.35 6.29
N ASP A 200 -9.98 13.00 7.21
CA ASP A 200 -10.94 14.06 6.90
C ASP A 200 -10.26 15.26 6.22
N SER A 201 -9.06 15.63 6.68
CA SER A 201 -8.29 16.72 6.05
C SER A 201 -7.90 16.38 4.60
N VAL A 202 -7.58 15.13 4.29
CA VAL A 202 -7.35 14.71 2.91
C VAL A 202 -8.64 14.80 2.09
N ILE A 203 -9.74 14.25 2.60
CA ILE A 203 -11.02 14.20 1.88
C ILE A 203 -11.55 15.63 1.60
N THR A 204 -11.45 16.54 2.58
CA THR A 204 -12.10 17.85 2.49
C THR A 204 -11.24 18.95 1.90
N LYS A 205 -9.91 18.83 1.96
CA LYS A 205 -8.98 19.91 1.58
C LYS A 205 -8.09 19.58 0.38
N SER A 206 -8.08 18.31 -0.08
CA SER A 206 -7.31 17.94 -1.25
C SER A 206 -8.14 18.11 -2.54
N PRO A 207 -7.50 18.18 -3.71
CA PRO A 207 -8.20 18.18 -5.00
C PRO A 207 -8.63 16.77 -5.42
N TYR A 208 -8.24 15.75 -4.67
CA TYR A 208 -8.55 14.37 -5.01
C TYR A 208 -10.03 14.08 -4.82
N ARG A 209 -10.57 13.24 -5.68
CA ARG A 209 -11.94 12.75 -5.62
C ARG A 209 -12.00 11.27 -6.00
N LEU A 210 -13.05 10.60 -5.61
CA LEU A 210 -13.29 9.23 -6.07
C LEU A 210 -13.57 9.21 -7.57
N LYS A 211 -13.13 8.13 -8.22
CA LYS A 211 -13.37 7.89 -9.64
C LYS A 211 -14.84 7.58 -9.90
N GLU A 212 -15.37 8.16 -10.96
CA GLU A 212 -16.69 7.82 -11.47
C GLU A 212 -16.65 6.48 -12.24
N LYS A 213 -17.84 5.90 -12.54
CA LYS A 213 -17.97 4.62 -13.26
C LYS A 213 -17.09 4.53 -14.50
N THR A 214 -17.18 5.53 -15.37
CA THR A 214 -16.42 5.56 -16.63
C THR A 214 -14.93 5.58 -16.44
N GLU A 215 -14.46 6.12 -15.31
CA GLU A 215 -13.07 6.22 -14.92
C GLU A 215 -12.56 4.93 -14.24
N VAL A 216 -13.45 4.22 -13.53
CA VAL A 216 -13.10 2.91 -12.92
C VAL A 216 -12.98 1.84 -14.00
N VAL A 217 -13.90 1.83 -14.98
CA VAL A 217 -13.98 0.79 -16.02
C VAL A 217 -13.13 1.15 -17.25
N GLY A 218 -13.04 2.43 -17.57
CA GLY A 218 -12.34 2.92 -18.78
C GLY A 218 -10.88 3.26 -18.59
N ASP A 219 -10.50 3.67 -17.37
CA ASP A 219 -9.10 3.91 -17.02
C ASP A 219 -8.43 2.59 -16.64
N LEU A 220 -7.16 2.47 -16.94
CA LEU A 220 -6.34 1.39 -16.40
C LEU A 220 -6.32 1.50 -14.88
N ALA A 221 -6.80 0.48 -14.19
CA ALA A 221 -6.95 0.51 -12.74
C ALA A 221 -5.61 0.70 -12.00
N GLY A 222 -4.50 0.23 -12.60
CA GLY A 222 -3.14 0.36 -12.05
C GLY A 222 -2.41 1.66 -12.40
N VAL A 223 -3.06 2.64 -13.05
CA VAL A 223 -2.44 3.93 -13.35
C VAL A 223 -2.33 4.78 -12.10
N LEU A 224 -1.30 5.64 -12.02
CA LEU A 224 -1.23 6.70 -11.02
C LEU A 224 -2.23 7.80 -11.40
N SER A 225 -3.44 7.67 -10.89
CA SER A 225 -4.54 8.58 -11.20
C SER A 225 -4.38 9.91 -10.49
N GLU A 226 -4.46 11.01 -11.21
CA GLU A 226 -4.55 12.35 -10.63
C GLU A 226 -5.78 12.54 -9.71
N LYS A 227 -6.76 11.64 -9.79
CA LYS A 227 -8.02 11.73 -9.05
C LYS A 227 -7.97 11.03 -7.70
N GLU A 228 -7.41 9.83 -7.63
CA GLU A 228 -7.42 9.03 -6.40
C GLU A 228 -6.03 8.75 -5.81
N THR A 229 -4.95 8.85 -6.58
CA THR A 229 -3.61 8.53 -6.09
C THR A 229 -3.05 9.66 -5.25
N LEU A 230 -2.93 9.46 -3.95
CA LEU A 230 -2.27 10.39 -3.05
C LEU A 230 -0.75 10.26 -3.16
N PHE A 231 -0.27 9.02 -3.24
CA PHE A 231 1.13 8.69 -3.47
C PHE A 231 1.29 7.39 -4.24
N GLY A 232 2.12 7.43 -5.26
CA GLY A 232 2.52 6.26 -6.03
C GLY A 232 3.94 6.39 -6.56
N ILE A 233 4.46 5.30 -7.11
CA ILE A 233 5.80 5.26 -7.68
C ILE A 233 5.70 5.14 -9.18
N TYR A 234 6.23 6.12 -9.92
CA TYR A 234 6.35 6.02 -11.37
C TYR A 234 7.25 4.85 -11.77
N TYR A 235 6.72 3.97 -12.60
CA TYR A 235 7.44 2.81 -13.10
C TYR A 235 6.96 2.47 -14.52
N ALA A 236 7.68 2.95 -15.53
CA ALA A 236 7.30 2.80 -16.94
C ALA A 236 7.18 1.32 -17.36
N ASP A 237 8.07 0.46 -16.86
CA ASP A 237 8.12 -0.96 -17.19
C ASP A 237 7.22 -1.82 -16.29
N PHE A 238 6.38 -1.20 -15.45
CA PHE A 238 5.57 -1.92 -14.46
C PHE A 238 4.69 -2.97 -15.12
N TYR A 239 4.03 -2.62 -16.21
CA TYR A 239 3.13 -3.56 -16.89
C TYR A 239 3.85 -4.74 -17.52
N SER A 240 5.03 -4.57 -18.10
CA SER A 240 5.80 -5.69 -18.61
C SER A 240 6.23 -6.65 -17.50
N THR A 241 6.67 -6.10 -16.37
CA THR A 241 7.03 -6.88 -15.18
C THR A 241 5.82 -7.62 -14.61
N VAL A 242 4.68 -6.94 -14.46
CA VAL A 242 3.45 -7.53 -13.94
C VAL A 242 2.85 -8.54 -14.90
N SER A 243 2.89 -8.27 -16.21
CA SER A 243 2.44 -9.19 -17.24
C SER A 243 3.17 -10.53 -17.18
N GLU A 244 4.46 -10.52 -16.87
CA GLU A 244 5.22 -11.76 -16.66
C GLU A 244 4.73 -12.55 -15.44
N LEU A 245 4.41 -11.88 -14.35
CA LEU A 245 3.93 -12.49 -13.12
C LEU A 245 2.49 -12.99 -13.21
N LEU A 246 1.61 -12.23 -13.89
CA LEU A 246 0.17 -12.47 -13.87
C LEU A 246 -0.38 -13.15 -15.14
N GLN A 247 0.30 -13.10 -16.26
CA GLN A 247 -0.25 -13.50 -17.57
C GLN A 247 0.49 -14.61 -18.29
N LYS A 248 1.82 -14.67 -18.16
CA LYS A 248 2.59 -15.75 -18.78
C LYS A 248 2.50 -17.00 -17.92
N ARG A 249 1.65 -17.95 -18.33
CA ARG A 249 1.68 -19.31 -17.82
C ARG A 249 2.92 -20.07 -18.34
N THR A 250 4.05 -19.75 -17.79
CA THR A 250 5.06 -20.78 -17.59
C THR A 250 4.69 -21.46 -16.28
N PHE A 251 4.60 -22.78 -16.26
CA PHE A 251 4.03 -23.62 -15.20
C PHE A 251 4.49 -23.34 -13.75
N TYR A 252 5.43 -22.42 -13.53
CA TYR A 252 6.08 -22.18 -12.25
C TYR A 252 6.21 -20.70 -11.87
N GLN A 253 5.54 -19.77 -12.56
CA GLN A 253 5.76 -18.34 -12.36
C GLN A 253 4.51 -17.45 -12.34
N SER A 254 3.33 -17.97 -12.67
CA SER A 254 2.09 -17.19 -12.66
C SER A 254 1.49 -17.15 -11.26
N LEU A 255 1.16 -15.97 -10.80
CA LEU A 255 0.34 -15.79 -9.59
C LEU A 255 -1.13 -15.96 -9.95
N ASP A 256 -1.80 -16.88 -9.28
CA ASP A 256 -3.23 -17.10 -9.38
C ASP A 256 -3.94 -16.47 -8.17
N PRO A 257 -5.09 -15.81 -8.36
CA PRO A 257 -5.93 -15.36 -7.26
C PRO A 257 -6.39 -16.55 -6.39
N ARG A 258 -6.68 -16.28 -5.12
CA ARG A 258 -7.29 -17.28 -4.22
C ARG A 258 -8.58 -17.85 -4.80
N SER A 259 -8.91 -19.10 -4.47
CA SER A 259 -9.97 -19.86 -5.14
C SER A 259 -11.38 -19.29 -4.98
N ASP A 260 -11.64 -18.56 -3.90
CA ASP A 260 -12.94 -18.01 -3.53
C ASP A 260 -13.08 -16.50 -3.77
N PHE A 261 -12.06 -15.85 -4.38
CA PHE A 261 -12.02 -14.38 -4.47
C PHE A 261 -13.25 -13.78 -5.19
N MET A 262 -13.78 -14.45 -6.20
CA MET A 262 -14.97 -13.97 -6.94
C MET A 262 -16.21 -13.95 -6.07
N LEU A 263 -16.32 -14.83 -5.08
CA LEU A 263 -17.48 -14.85 -4.16
C LEU A 263 -17.60 -13.52 -3.38
N TYR A 264 -16.49 -12.82 -3.15
CA TYR A 264 -16.49 -11.51 -2.48
C TYR A 264 -17.06 -10.41 -3.38
N TYR A 265 -16.83 -10.50 -4.72
CA TYR A 265 -17.34 -9.53 -5.69
C TYR A 265 -18.78 -9.84 -6.13
N GLU A 266 -19.18 -11.12 -6.17
CA GLU A 266 -20.49 -11.58 -6.62
C GLU A 266 -21.54 -11.60 -5.50
N ARG A 267 -21.17 -11.31 -4.26
CA ARG A 267 -22.06 -11.35 -3.09
C ARG A 267 -23.32 -10.50 -3.25
N GLU A 268 -23.23 -9.51 -4.12
CA GLU A 268 -24.32 -8.63 -4.49
C GLU A 268 -24.56 -8.73 -6.00
N SER A 269 -25.60 -9.48 -6.37
CA SER A 269 -25.89 -9.77 -7.76
C SER A 269 -26.34 -8.56 -8.59
N LEU A 270 -26.87 -7.51 -7.94
CA LEU A 270 -27.31 -6.27 -8.60
C LEU A 270 -27.40 -5.14 -7.54
N PRO A 271 -26.88 -3.93 -7.84
CA PRO A 271 -26.14 -3.52 -9.04
C PRO A 271 -24.74 -4.14 -9.07
N LEU A 272 -24.16 -4.25 -10.27
CA LEU A 272 -22.86 -4.87 -10.52
C LEU A 272 -21.71 -4.04 -9.96
N ASP A 273 -20.83 -4.67 -9.16
CA ASP A 273 -19.59 -4.08 -8.71
C ASP A 273 -18.65 -3.81 -9.91
N TYR A 274 -18.32 -2.55 -10.18
CA TYR A 274 -17.49 -2.17 -11.33
C TYR A 274 -16.07 -2.74 -11.25
N ARG A 275 -15.58 -3.03 -10.05
CA ARG A 275 -14.25 -3.61 -9.83
C ARG A 275 -14.13 -5.01 -10.44
N THR A 276 -15.22 -5.75 -10.55
CA THR A 276 -15.22 -7.08 -11.17
C THR A 276 -14.64 -7.04 -12.58
N SER A 277 -15.15 -6.13 -13.42
CA SER A 277 -14.68 -5.96 -14.80
C SER A 277 -13.40 -5.13 -14.91
N ALA A 278 -13.14 -4.22 -13.96
CA ALA A 278 -11.96 -3.38 -13.98
C ALA A 278 -10.69 -4.10 -13.49
N TYR A 279 -10.86 -5.04 -12.56
CA TYR A 279 -9.73 -5.70 -11.89
C TYR A 279 -9.45 -7.11 -12.42
N PHE A 280 -10.42 -7.76 -13.05
CA PHE A 280 -10.29 -9.15 -13.47
C PHE A 280 -10.75 -9.38 -14.89
N THR A 281 -10.07 -10.28 -15.59
CA THR A 281 -10.45 -10.77 -16.92
C THR A 281 -10.67 -12.28 -16.83
N GLN A 282 -11.84 -12.74 -17.31
CA GLN A 282 -12.12 -14.15 -17.46
C GLN A 282 -11.43 -14.66 -18.72
N ILE A 283 -10.72 -15.76 -18.58
CA ILE A 283 -10.06 -16.46 -19.68
C ILE A 283 -10.54 -17.90 -19.74
N GLU A 284 -10.63 -18.45 -20.95
CA GLU A 284 -10.90 -19.86 -21.17
C GLU A 284 -9.61 -20.59 -21.53
N ALA A 285 -9.35 -21.70 -20.84
CA ALA A 285 -8.25 -22.59 -21.18
C ALA A 285 -8.64 -24.05 -20.89
N GLY A 286 -8.57 -24.90 -21.91
CA GLY A 286 -8.87 -26.32 -21.76
C GLY A 286 -10.34 -26.63 -21.40
N GLY A 287 -11.28 -25.79 -21.83
CA GLY A 287 -12.71 -25.94 -21.52
C GLY A 287 -13.10 -25.49 -20.10
N GLN A 288 -12.18 -24.84 -19.39
CA GLN A 288 -12.43 -24.28 -18.05
C GLN A 288 -12.23 -22.77 -18.08
N TYR A 289 -13.01 -22.06 -17.25
CA TYR A 289 -12.89 -20.63 -17.08
C TYR A 289 -12.02 -20.31 -15.87
N PHE A 290 -11.08 -19.37 -16.06
CA PHE A 290 -10.20 -18.85 -15.02
C PHE A 290 -10.30 -17.35 -15.01
N TYR A 291 -10.08 -16.76 -13.83
CA TYR A 291 -9.94 -15.32 -13.70
C TYR A 291 -8.47 -14.94 -13.54
N ARG A 292 -8.07 -13.89 -14.22
CA ARG A 292 -6.76 -13.26 -14.05
C ARG A 292 -6.92 -11.87 -13.48
N LEU A 293 -6.01 -11.47 -12.61
CA LEU A 293 -5.92 -10.10 -12.16
C LEU A 293 -5.41 -9.24 -13.34
N SER A 294 -6.31 -8.43 -13.90
CA SER A 294 -6.01 -7.50 -15.00
C SER A 294 -5.89 -6.05 -14.55
N LYS A 295 -6.07 -5.80 -13.26
CA LYS A 295 -5.96 -4.47 -12.63
C LYS A 295 -4.68 -3.71 -13.02
N PHE A 296 -3.60 -4.44 -13.26
CA PHE A 296 -2.30 -3.89 -13.62
C PHE A 296 -1.88 -4.22 -15.05
N THR A 297 -2.82 -4.67 -15.87
CA THR A 297 -2.53 -5.04 -17.25
C THR A 297 -2.75 -3.85 -18.17
N ASP A 298 -1.86 -3.66 -19.11
CA ASP A 298 -2.06 -2.69 -20.19
C ASP A 298 -3.06 -3.25 -21.21
N ILE A 299 -4.32 -2.84 -21.09
CA ILE A 299 -5.39 -3.26 -22.01
C ILE A 299 -5.15 -2.81 -23.46
N TYR A 300 -4.34 -1.75 -23.68
CA TYR A 300 -4.00 -1.28 -25.01
C TYR A 300 -2.97 -2.20 -25.69
N GLU A 301 -2.01 -2.72 -24.93
CA GLU A 301 -1.10 -3.77 -25.41
C GLU A 301 -1.84 -5.11 -25.63
N LEU A 302 -2.70 -5.50 -24.68
CA LEU A 302 -3.43 -6.76 -24.73
C LEU A 302 -4.35 -6.85 -25.96
N ASN A 303 -4.97 -5.74 -26.35
CA ASN A 303 -5.91 -5.67 -27.46
C ASN A 303 -5.26 -5.18 -28.76
N ASN A 304 -3.93 -5.06 -28.84
CA ASN A 304 -3.18 -4.51 -29.99
C ASN A 304 -3.67 -3.11 -30.42
N ILE A 305 -4.13 -2.28 -29.48
CA ILE A 305 -4.63 -0.93 -29.72
C ILE A 305 -3.53 0.12 -29.48
N ALA A 306 -2.29 -0.23 -29.77
CA ALA A 306 -1.09 0.55 -29.41
C ALA A 306 -1.10 2.02 -29.87
N GLY A 307 -1.87 2.38 -30.90
CA GLY A 307 -2.01 3.77 -31.35
C GLY A 307 -3.01 4.63 -30.57
N SER A 308 -3.77 4.03 -29.64
CA SER A 308 -4.89 4.69 -28.95
C SER A 308 -4.61 4.99 -27.46
N ARG A 309 -3.41 4.66 -26.97
CA ARG A 309 -3.05 4.91 -25.56
C ARG A 309 -3.01 6.42 -25.30
N PRO A 310 -3.77 6.93 -24.33
CA PRO A 310 -3.65 8.32 -23.94
C PRO A 310 -2.22 8.64 -23.49
N SER A 311 -1.60 9.65 -24.08
CA SER A 311 -0.22 10.06 -23.77
C SER A 311 -0.01 10.58 -22.33
N GLN A 312 -1.10 10.76 -21.60
CA GLN A 312 -1.13 11.32 -20.24
C GLN A 312 -1.20 10.25 -19.13
N LEU A 313 -1.22 8.96 -19.48
CA LEU A 313 -1.26 7.90 -18.47
C LEU A 313 0.11 7.71 -17.81
N ILE A 314 0.17 7.93 -16.51
CA ILE A 314 1.37 7.70 -15.71
C ILE A 314 1.33 6.28 -15.17
N LEU A 315 2.20 5.43 -15.70
CA LEU A 315 2.31 4.04 -15.26
C LEU A 315 3.06 3.96 -13.95
N GLY A 316 2.56 3.14 -13.03
CA GLY A 316 3.22 2.99 -11.74
C GLY A 316 2.42 2.21 -10.71
N ILE A 317 2.91 2.27 -9.50
CA ILE A 317 2.44 1.50 -8.36
C ILE A 317 1.75 2.45 -7.38
N ASN A 318 0.46 2.23 -7.12
CA ASN A 318 -0.26 2.95 -6.08
C ASN A 318 0.18 2.46 -4.69
N LEU A 319 0.60 3.37 -3.82
CA LEU A 319 0.97 3.08 -2.44
C LEU A 319 0.00 3.68 -1.42
N LEU A 320 -0.70 4.73 -1.82
CA LEU A 320 -1.70 5.40 -1.00
C LEU A 320 -2.75 6.02 -1.89
N ARG A 321 -4.03 5.67 -1.66
CA ARG A 321 -5.17 6.16 -2.45
C ARG A 321 -6.26 6.76 -1.58
N LEU A 322 -7.03 7.67 -2.16
CA LEU A 322 -8.14 8.35 -1.48
C LEU A 322 -9.18 7.41 -0.85
N PRO A 323 -9.60 6.28 -1.48
CA PRO A 323 -10.55 5.36 -0.85
C PRO A 323 -10.12 4.89 0.55
N GLU A 324 -8.82 4.79 0.81
CA GLU A 324 -8.33 4.41 2.14
C GLU A 324 -8.71 5.42 3.21
N MET A 325 -8.72 6.68 2.89
CA MET A 325 -9.12 7.73 3.84
C MET A 325 -10.56 7.56 4.29
N TYR A 326 -11.46 7.22 3.36
CA TYR A 326 -12.85 6.91 3.67
C TYR A 326 -12.96 5.65 4.54
N TYR A 327 -12.18 4.59 4.26
CA TYR A 327 -12.19 3.38 5.08
C TYR A 327 -11.57 3.59 6.47
N ILE A 328 -10.52 4.41 6.59
CA ILE A 328 -9.96 4.81 7.89
C ILE A 328 -11.04 5.51 8.71
N MET A 329 -11.75 6.47 8.13
CA MET A 329 -12.83 7.18 8.82
C MET A 329 -13.96 6.22 9.19
N ALA A 330 -14.43 5.40 8.24
CA ALA A 330 -15.51 4.45 8.48
C ALA A 330 -15.20 3.49 9.63
N GLU A 331 -13.98 2.95 9.67
CA GLU A 331 -13.53 2.04 10.72
C GLU A 331 -13.34 2.74 12.08
N CYS A 332 -12.66 3.87 12.09
CA CYS A 332 -12.38 4.58 13.34
C CYS A 332 -13.63 5.16 14.00
N LEU A 333 -14.64 5.52 13.20
CA LEU A 333 -15.92 6.09 13.67
C LEU A 333 -17.00 5.02 13.94
N LEU A 334 -16.74 3.75 13.64
CA LEU A 334 -17.74 2.69 13.68
C LEU A 334 -18.55 2.64 14.98
N GLU A 335 -17.89 2.87 16.11
CA GLU A 335 -18.49 2.83 17.45
C GLU A 335 -18.94 4.20 17.95
N THR A 336 -18.23 5.28 17.56
CA THR A 336 -18.43 6.63 18.13
C THR A 336 -19.34 7.51 17.30
N ASP A 337 -19.38 7.32 15.97
CA ASP A 337 -20.25 8.04 15.03
C ASP A 337 -20.64 7.11 13.87
N PRO A 338 -21.54 6.14 14.10
CA PRO A 338 -21.92 5.14 13.10
C PRO A 338 -22.63 5.74 11.88
N VAL A 339 -23.23 6.92 12.01
CA VAL A 339 -23.87 7.63 10.88
C VAL A 339 -22.81 8.12 9.91
N ARG A 340 -21.79 8.80 10.41
CA ARG A 340 -20.68 9.29 9.60
C ARG A 340 -19.82 8.13 9.07
N ALA A 341 -19.61 7.10 9.88
CA ALA A 341 -18.92 5.86 9.45
C ALA A 341 -19.59 5.24 8.23
N ARG A 342 -20.92 5.05 8.27
CA ARG A 342 -21.70 4.53 7.16
C ARG A 342 -21.68 5.46 5.93
N ALA A 343 -21.72 6.77 6.14
CA ALA A 343 -21.61 7.74 5.04
C ALA A 343 -20.27 7.58 4.30
N CYS A 344 -19.15 7.47 5.02
CA CYS A 344 -17.84 7.25 4.43
C CYS A 344 -17.75 5.90 3.69
N TYR A 345 -18.29 4.83 4.26
CA TYR A 345 -18.38 3.53 3.62
C TYR A 345 -19.20 3.56 2.32
N ASN A 346 -20.36 4.20 2.36
CA ASN A 346 -21.26 4.32 1.22
C ASN A 346 -20.68 5.18 0.10
N GLU A 347 -19.87 6.17 0.42
CA GLU A 347 -19.25 7.05 -0.57
C GLU A 347 -18.37 6.24 -1.52
N VAL A 348 -17.47 5.40 -1.01
CA VAL A 348 -16.65 4.53 -1.87
C VAL A 348 -17.53 3.50 -2.60
N ARG A 349 -18.44 2.87 -1.88
CA ARG A 349 -19.30 1.80 -2.39
C ARG A 349 -20.13 2.22 -3.60
N THR A 350 -20.76 3.39 -3.53
CA THR A 350 -21.57 3.90 -4.64
C THR A 350 -20.73 4.28 -5.85
N HIS A 351 -19.53 4.81 -5.65
CA HIS A 351 -18.57 5.05 -6.73
C HIS A 351 -17.99 3.76 -7.34
N ARG A 352 -18.21 2.62 -6.72
CA ARG A 352 -17.86 1.29 -7.27
C ARG A 352 -19.08 0.54 -7.85
N GLY A 353 -20.23 1.22 -7.96
CA GLY A 353 -21.43 0.73 -8.63
C GLY A 353 -22.39 -0.04 -7.73
N LEU A 354 -22.09 -0.15 -6.45
CA LEU A 354 -22.95 -0.83 -5.49
C LEU A 354 -23.98 0.13 -4.87
N SER A 355 -25.11 -0.42 -4.42
CA SER A 355 -26.07 0.37 -3.65
C SER A 355 -25.49 0.80 -2.31
N ALA A 356 -25.90 1.95 -1.82
CA ALA A 356 -25.61 2.35 -0.47
C ALA A 356 -26.16 1.33 0.54
N LEU A 357 -25.42 1.08 1.62
CA LEU A 357 -25.92 0.32 2.76
C LEU A 357 -27.13 1.08 3.36
N PRO A 358 -28.30 0.44 3.47
CA PRO A 358 -29.51 1.12 3.97
C PRO A 358 -29.32 1.71 5.37
N GLU A 359 -30.12 2.73 5.69
CA GLU A 359 -30.03 3.41 7.01
C GLU A 359 -30.33 2.50 8.19
N GLU A 360 -31.26 1.55 7.98
CA GLU A 360 -31.65 0.55 8.96
C GLU A 360 -30.61 -0.57 9.16
N SER A 361 -29.65 -0.70 8.24
CA SER A 361 -28.59 -1.70 8.32
C SER A 361 -27.39 -1.14 9.09
N ALA A 362 -26.92 -1.91 10.06
CA ALA A 362 -25.70 -1.57 10.78
C ALA A 362 -24.47 -1.78 9.89
N LEU A 363 -23.57 -0.82 9.83
CA LEU A 363 -22.23 -1.04 9.31
C LEU A 363 -21.45 -1.90 10.31
N THR A 364 -20.82 -2.97 9.82
CA THR A 364 -20.03 -3.90 10.66
C THR A 364 -18.58 -3.94 10.20
N GLN A 365 -17.70 -4.46 11.06
CA GLN A 365 -16.30 -4.68 10.70
C GLN A 365 -16.19 -5.65 9.51
N ASP A 366 -17.00 -6.68 9.43
CA ASP A 366 -17.00 -7.66 8.33
C ASP A 366 -17.34 -7.01 6.97
N LEU A 367 -18.26 -6.05 6.96
CA LEU A 367 -18.59 -5.29 5.75
C LEU A 367 -17.42 -4.38 5.32
N LEU A 368 -16.75 -3.76 6.29
CA LEU A 368 -15.54 -2.97 6.02
C LEU A 368 -14.40 -3.84 5.51
N ASP A 369 -14.20 -5.02 6.09
CA ASP A 369 -13.17 -5.96 5.69
C ASP A 369 -13.42 -6.47 4.26
N LEU A 370 -14.66 -6.75 3.93
CA LEU A 370 -15.08 -7.14 2.58
C LEU A 370 -14.81 -6.04 1.55
N GLU A 371 -15.21 -4.81 1.82
CA GLU A 371 -14.99 -3.69 0.89
C GLU A 371 -13.51 -3.36 0.75
N PHE A 372 -12.75 -3.39 1.84
CA PHE A 372 -11.30 -3.20 1.80
C PHE A 372 -10.61 -4.28 0.96
N PHE A 373 -10.96 -5.55 1.16
CA PHE A 373 -10.46 -6.66 0.34
C PHE A 373 -10.70 -6.41 -1.16
N LYS A 374 -11.93 -6.06 -1.54
CA LYS A 374 -12.29 -5.80 -2.94
C LYS A 374 -11.52 -4.62 -3.54
N GLU A 375 -11.33 -3.56 -2.77
CA GLU A 375 -10.68 -2.34 -3.24
C GLU A 375 -9.17 -2.51 -3.40
N TYR A 376 -8.52 -3.17 -2.43
CA TYR A 376 -7.06 -3.25 -2.33
C TYR A 376 -6.46 -4.57 -2.79
N PHE A 377 -7.24 -5.45 -3.43
CA PHE A 377 -6.72 -6.69 -3.99
C PHE A 377 -5.57 -6.43 -4.95
N GLY A 378 -4.40 -7.03 -4.69
CA GLY A 378 -3.19 -6.85 -5.48
C GLY A 378 -2.38 -5.57 -5.18
N GLU A 379 -2.73 -4.80 -4.14
CA GLU A 379 -2.00 -3.57 -3.74
C GLU A 379 -1.21 -3.70 -2.44
N GLY A 380 -1.05 -4.92 -1.90
CA GLY A 380 -0.18 -5.21 -0.76
C GLY A 380 -0.66 -4.69 0.59
N GLN A 381 -1.94 -4.31 0.73
CA GLN A 381 -2.44 -3.71 1.99
C GLN A 381 -3.19 -4.69 2.88
N GLN A 382 -3.66 -5.81 2.35
CA GLN A 382 -4.50 -6.74 3.09
C GLN A 382 -3.76 -7.44 4.25
N PHE A 383 -2.50 -7.81 4.05
CA PHE A 383 -1.69 -8.42 5.12
C PHE A 383 -1.51 -7.49 6.32
N PHE A 384 -1.22 -6.21 6.06
CA PHE A 384 -1.10 -5.19 7.11
C PHE A 384 -2.42 -4.94 7.83
N ARG A 385 -3.55 -5.03 7.12
CA ARG A 385 -4.87 -4.92 7.73
C ARG A 385 -5.14 -6.07 8.69
N TYR A 386 -4.94 -7.33 8.26
CA TYR A 386 -5.08 -8.50 9.13
C TYR A 386 -4.20 -8.39 10.39
N LYS A 387 -2.93 -7.99 10.20
CA LYS A 387 -2.01 -7.78 11.32
C LYS A 387 -2.50 -6.71 12.29
N ARG A 388 -2.89 -5.54 11.77
CA ARG A 388 -3.36 -4.41 12.58
C ARG A 388 -4.61 -4.76 13.39
N LEU A 389 -5.54 -5.47 12.80
CA LEU A 389 -6.77 -5.92 13.46
C LEU A 389 -6.58 -7.19 14.29
N ASN A 390 -5.37 -7.76 14.31
CA ASN A 390 -5.06 -9.03 14.96
C ASN A 390 -6.03 -10.15 14.54
N GLN A 391 -6.39 -10.18 13.25
CA GLN A 391 -7.32 -11.14 12.69
C GLN A 391 -6.62 -12.41 12.22
N PRO A 392 -7.28 -13.57 12.23
CA PRO A 392 -6.79 -14.75 11.53
C PRO A 392 -6.83 -14.55 10.01
N ILE A 393 -5.92 -15.23 9.29
CA ILE A 393 -5.87 -15.16 7.82
C ILE A 393 -6.47 -16.44 7.22
N PRO A 394 -7.57 -16.36 6.46
CA PRO A 394 -8.10 -17.51 5.73
C PRO A 394 -7.08 -18.01 4.70
N SER A 395 -6.90 -19.34 4.57
CA SER A 395 -6.01 -19.91 3.56
C SER A 395 -6.50 -19.58 2.13
N HIS A 396 -5.59 -19.62 1.15
CA HIS A 396 -5.88 -19.31 -0.25
C HIS A 396 -6.95 -20.23 -0.87
N ASP A 397 -7.12 -21.43 -0.34
CA ASP A 397 -8.15 -22.39 -0.77
C ASP A 397 -9.42 -22.34 0.11
N ALA A 398 -9.48 -21.40 1.04
CA ALA A 398 -10.58 -21.17 1.98
C ALA A 398 -10.95 -22.36 2.88
N LYS A 399 -10.09 -23.40 2.97
CA LYS A 399 -10.37 -24.60 3.76
C LYS A 399 -9.91 -24.50 5.21
N THR A 400 -8.88 -23.70 5.46
CA THR A 400 -8.28 -23.53 6.78
C THR A 400 -8.09 -22.06 7.09
N THR A 401 -7.65 -21.78 8.30
CA THR A 401 -7.39 -20.42 8.76
C THR A 401 -6.10 -20.41 9.59
N TYR A 402 -5.20 -19.50 9.30
CA TYR A 402 -4.00 -19.28 10.08
C TYR A 402 -4.30 -18.35 11.26
N PRO A 403 -4.10 -18.76 12.52
CA PRO A 403 -4.39 -17.92 13.68
C PRO A 403 -3.45 -16.72 13.73
N ALA A 404 -3.96 -15.57 14.19
CA ALA A 404 -3.15 -14.39 14.44
C ALA A 404 -2.02 -14.69 15.43
N SER A 405 -0.78 -14.44 15.03
CA SER A 405 0.39 -14.66 15.87
C SER A 405 1.62 -13.94 15.33
N SER A 406 2.62 -13.73 16.17
CA SER A 406 3.92 -13.21 15.74
C SER A 406 4.60 -14.13 14.71
N LYS A 407 4.36 -15.45 14.78
CA LYS A 407 4.87 -16.41 13.77
C LYS A 407 4.36 -16.09 12.35
N ILE A 408 3.14 -15.56 12.24
CA ILE A 408 2.52 -15.19 10.96
C ILE A 408 2.91 -13.77 10.56
N TYR A 409 2.85 -12.84 11.53
CA TYR A 409 2.86 -11.41 11.24
C TYR A 409 4.22 -10.73 11.34
N VAL A 410 5.27 -11.41 11.80
CA VAL A 410 6.59 -10.81 12.01
C VAL A 410 7.62 -11.52 11.16
N LEU A 411 8.13 -10.83 10.16
CA LEU A 411 9.25 -11.34 9.36
C LEU A 411 10.53 -11.41 10.20
N PRO A 412 11.41 -12.38 9.93
CA PRO A 412 12.68 -12.49 10.63
C PRO A 412 13.59 -11.30 10.27
N ILE A 413 14.18 -10.68 11.28
CA ILE A 413 15.26 -9.71 11.07
C ILE A 413 16.47 -10.49 10.53
N PRO A 414 17.14 -10.00 9.47
CA PRO A 414 18.27 -10.70 8.87
C PRO A 414 19.41 -10.97 9.85
N ASN A 415 20.01 -12.16 9.76
CA ASN A 415 21.16 -12.52 10.58
C ASN A 415 22.36 -11.60 10.35
N SER A 416 22.54 -11.10 9.13
CA SER A 416 23.57 -10.13 8.77
C SER A 416 23.48 -8.83 9.57
N GLU A 417 22.26 -8.42 9.99
CA GLU A 417 22.07 -7.24 10.83
C GLU A 417 22.70 -7.39 12.22
N TYR A 418 22.65 -8.57 12.79
CA TYR A 418 23.30 -8.86 14.08
C TYR A 418 24.81 -9.04 13.94
N ALA A 419 25.28 -9.70 12.87
CA ALA A 419 26.68 -9.98 12.64
C ALA A 419 27.52 -8.69 12.44
N ASN A 420 26.92 -7.64 11.89
CA ASN A 420 27.59 -6.36 11.62
C ASN A 420 27.67 -5.42 12.84
N ARG A 421 27.21 -5.86 14.02
CA ARG A 421 27.17 -5.03 15.24
C ARG A 421 28.25 -5.40 16.28
N TYR A 422 29.06 -6.44 16.00
CA TYR A 422 30.11 -6.93 16.92
C TYR A 422 31.50 -6.77 16.33
#